data_7a5a0abf026d35f5f38c42c3e8b19850
#
_entry.id   7a5a0abf026d35f5f38c42c3e8b19850
#
_cell.length_a   1.000
_cell.length_b   1.000
_cell.length_c   1.000
_cell.angle_alpha   90.00
_cell.angle_beta   90.00
_cell.angle_gamma   90.00
#
_symmetry.space_group_name_H-M   'P 1'
#
loop_
_entity.id
_entity.type
_entity.pdbx_description
1 polymer ?
#
loop_
_entity_poly.entity_id
_entity_poly.type
_entity_poly.pdbx_seq_one_letter_code
_entity_poly.pdbx_strand_id
1 'polypeptide(L)'
;MVIISHKKNTVNNLRHSKELLLLCSSMLLIACSSAPARTGTVTSVSGDNRAPTTATIKANSQVAKQLNLNDQQDFTDARRGLIASPKDLKIPSSKDASKNVWNMSAYDFIEGGAPATVNPSLWRQAQLNNIQGLFEVTPGIYQVRGFDLSNMTLIKGDSGWIIIDTMTSKETARYAYDFAMQHLAKRYPNTTNVSAILFTHSHVDHFGGVLGIVSQQDIERKKIPIIAPAGFIEEATSENIIAGNAMLRRAVYMYGKDLARDEFGHIDTGLGKSPAFGEVSITKPTVLIDRTPTKLNIDGVKFEFQYTPESEAPAELTFYLPEYKAFGGAELVSRNMHNLYTLRGAKVRDALKWSGYIEEARNIFGDADIYFGSHHWPMWGQDNIQKFLKQQRDTYKFIHDQSVRRMNKGMTPGEIAEDITLPTSLSQEFYNREYYGTVKHNARAVYQGYLGWYDGNPAH
;
A
#
# COMPACT_ATOMS: atom_id res chain seq x y z
N MET A 1 29.44 -16.40 48.60
CA MET A 1 30.76 -16.16 49.21
C MET A 1 31.79 -16.90 48.38
N VAL A 2 32.42 -16.23 47.46
CA VAL A 2 33.83 -16.24 47.13
C VAL A 2 34.04 -15.07 46.15
N ILE A 3 34.96 -14.31 46.53
CA ILE A 3 35.41 -12.97 46.19
C ILE A 3 36.60 -13.12 45.21
N ILE A 4 36.81 -12.03 44.41
CA ILE A 4 38.12 -11.50 43.92
C ILE A 4 38.57 -12.00 42.54
N SER A 5 39.07 -11.15 41.63
CA SER A 5 39.97 -9.96 41.82
C SER A 5 40.09 -9.20 40.49
N HIS A 6 40.15 -7.92 40.59
CA HIS A 6 40.65 -6.95 39.59
C HIS A 6 42.09 -7.20 39.17
N LYS A 7 42.42 -7.02 37.89
CA LYS A 7 43.69 -6.41 37.48
C LYS A 7 43.48 -5.44 36.32
N LYS A 8 43.71 -4.18 36.61
CA LYS A 8 44.04 -3.13 35.67
C LYS A 8 45.40 -3.42 35.03
N ASN A 9 45.50 -3.20 33.72
CA ASN A 9 46.78 -2.78 33.14
C ASN A 9 46.54 -1.71 32.08
N THR A 10 47.25 -0.68 32.28
CA THR A 10 47.34 0.65 31.66
C THR A 10 48.02 0.61 30.27
N VAL A 11 47.44 1.37 29.39
CA VAL A 11 48.01 2.33 28.40
C VAL A 11 49.47 2.10 27.93
N ASN A 12 49.65 1.85 26.62
CA ASN A 12 50.47 2.70 25.75
C ASN A 12 50.48 2.16 24.29
N ASN A 13 50.26 3.07 23.39
CA ASN A 13 50.84 3.32 22.10
C ASN A 13 49.84 3.48 20.94
N LEU A 14 49.28 4.66 20.94
CA LEU A 14 48.93 5.40 19.74
C LEU A 14 50.22 5.87 19.03
N ARG A 15 50.48 5.28 17.85
CA ARG A 15 51.24 5.88 16.73
C ARG A 15 51.67 4.75 15.80
N HIS A 16 50.78 4.44 14.84
CA HIS A 16 51.09 3.80 13.53
C HIS A 16 49.80 3.34 12.83
N SER A 17 48.84 4.22 12.66
CA SER A 17 47.60 3.91 11.92
C SER A 17 47.23 4.93 10.84
N LYS A 18 48.19 5.69 10.33
CA LYS A 18 47.93 6.64 9.24
C LYS A 18 48.52 6.26 7.87
N GLU A 19 49.26 5.17 7.77
CA GLU A 19 49.84 4.77 6.48
C GLU A 19 49.26 3.47 5.90
N LEU A 20 48.31 2.83 6.58
CA LEU A 20 47.66 1.59 6.07
C LEU A 20 46.31 1.83 5.40
N LEU A 21 45.82 3.07 5.32
CA LEU A 21 44.55 3.41 4.68
C LEU A 21 44.68 3.95 3.26
N LEU A 22 45.87 4.06 2.72
CA LEU A 22 46.09 4.50 1.33
C LEU A 22 46.48 3.38 0.36
N LEU A 23 46.65 2.15 0.80
CA LEU A 23 46.97 1.01 -0.07
C LEU A 23 45.81 0.07 -0.36
N CYS A 24 44.66 0.24 0.29
CA CYS A 24 43.45 -0.55 -0.03
C CYS A 24 42.50 0.12 -1.04
N SER A 25 42.74 1.34 -1.48
CA SER A 25 41.92 2.04 -2.46
C SER A 25 42.30 1.83 -3.92
N SER A 26 43.40 1.15 -4.20
CA SER A 26 43.90 0.95 -5.58
C SER A 26 43.85 -0.49 -6.11
N MET A 27 43.27 -1.45 -5.36
CA MET A 27 43.17 -2.86 -5.81
C MET A 27 41.74 -3.40 -5.94
N LEU A 28 40.71 -2.54 -5.95
CA LEU A 28 39.32 -2.95 -6.18
C LEU A 28 38.74 -2.50 -7.52
N LEU A 29 39.60 -2.17 -8.49
CA LEU A 29 39.17 -1.70 -9.82
C LEU A 29 39.56 -2.63 -10.98
N ILE A 30 39.99 -3.88 -10.74
CA ILE A 30 40.27 -4.85 -11.81
C ILE A 30 39.68 -6.22 -11.43
N ALA A 31 38.39 -6.36 -11.46
CA ALA A 31 37.66 -7.62 -11.62
C ALA A 31 36.19 -7.41 -12.05
N CYS A 32 35.95 -6.48 -12.94
CA CYS A 32 34.75 -6.51 -13.77
C CYS A 32 35.18 -6.90 -15.19
N SER A 33 35.62 -8.13 -15.36
CA SER A 33 35.74 -8.71 -16.69
C SER A 33 34.33 -8.99 -17.21
N SER A 34 33.96 -8.20 -18.18
CA SER A 34 32.93 -8.37 -19.18
C SER A 34 32.42 -9.81 -19.36
N ALA A 35 31.35 -10.14 -18.62
CA ALA A 35 30.36 -11.03 -19.22
C ALA A 35 29.70 -10.23 -20.36
N PRO A 36 29.55 -10.79 -21.57
CA PRO A 36 28.90 -10.10 -22.64
C PRO A 36 27.46 -9.75 -22.16
N ALA A 37 27.16 -8.44 -22.11
CA ALA A 37 25.82 -8.00 -21.99
C ALA A 37 25.04 -8.69 -23.11
N ARG A 38 24.22 -9.67 -22.80
CA ARG A 38 23.14 -10.09 -23.67
C ARG A 38 22.27 -8.85 -23.83
N THR A 39 22.52 -8.09 -24.88
CA THR A 39 21.54 -7.22 -25.49
C THR A 39 20.43 -8.11 -26.05
N GLY A 40 19.68 -8.72 -25.15
CA GLY A 40 18.35 -9.16 -25.47
C GLY A 40 17.58 -7.88 -25.66
N THR A 41 17.40 -7.47 -26.92
CA THR A 41 16.25 -6.70 -27.32
C THR A 41 15.07 -7.40 -26.64
N VAL A 42 14.49 -6.74 -25.63
CA VAL A 42 13.14 -7.08 -25.18
C VAL A 42 12.28 -6.71 -26.38
N THR A 43 12.17 -7.62 -27.34
CA THR A 43 11.03 -7.65 -28.21
C THR A 43 9.86 -7.73 -27.25
N SER A 44 9.04 -6.67 -27.21
CA SER A 44 7.68 -6.76 -26.71
C SER A 44 7.17 -8.12 -27.19
N VAL A 45 6.96 -9.04 -26.26
CA VAL A 45 6.20 -10.25 -26.57
C VAL A 45 4.83 -9.67 -26.85
N SER A 46 4.53 -9.44 -28.15
CA SER A 46 3.18 -9.45 -28.63
C SER A 46 2.73 -10.86 -28.32
N GLY A 47 2.17 -11.05 -27.09
CA GLY A 47 1.56 -12.31 -26.73
C GLY A 47 0.58 -12.57 -27.87
N ASP A 48 0.60 -13.78 -28.42
CA ASP A 48 -0.49 -14.24 -29.24
C ASP A 48 -1.78 -13.90 -28.51
N ASN A 49 -2.52 -12.88 -28.95
CA ASN A 49 -3.77 -12.44 -28.39
C ASN A 49 -4.76 -13.58 -28.57
N ARG A 50 -4.71 -14.54 -27.64
CA ARG A 50 -5.52 -15.75 -27.70
C ARG A 50 -6.91 -15.42 -27.22
N ALA A 51 -7.91 -15.81 -27.98
CA ALA A 51 -9.30 -15.78 -27.54
C ALA A 51 -9.44 -16.53 -26.20
N PRO A 52 -10.30 -16.05 -25.27
CA PRO A 52 -10.52 -16.71 -24.01
C PRO A 52 -11.07 -18.11 -24.22
N THR A 53 -10.62 -19.06 -23.41
CA THR A 53 -11.16 -20.44 -23.47
C THR A 53 -12.63 -20.49 -23.05
N THR A 54 -13.36 -21.53 -23.48
CA THR A 54 -14.72 -21.76 -23.04
C THR A 54 -14.83 -21.84 -21.51
N ALA A 55 -13.81 -22.39 -20.82
CA ALA A 55 -13.75 -22.42 -19.36
C ALA A 55 -13.69 -21.02 -18.75
N THR A 56 -12.84 -20.14 -19.29
CA THR A 56 -12.73 -18.74 -18.87
C THR A 56 -14.05 -18.00 -19.07
N ILE A 57 -14.67 -18.12 -20.27
CA ILE A 57 -15.94 -17.47 -20.57
C ILE A 57 -17.03 -17.93 -19.59
N LYS A 58 -17.11 -19.27 -19.33
CA LYS A 58 -18.06 -19.84 -18.39
C LYS A 58 -17.85 -19.31 -16.97
N ALA A 59 -16.61 -19.26 -16.48
CA ALA A 59 -16.28 -18.73 -15.15
C ALA A 59 -16.66 -17.25 -15.03
N ASN A 60 -16.31 -16.42 -16.00
CA ASN A 60 -16.66 -14.99 -16.02
C ASN A 60 -18.17 -14.78 -16.06
N SER A 61 -18.90 -15.58 -16.86
CA SER A 61 -20.37 -15.55 -16.92
C SER A 61 -21.02 -15.95 -15.59
N GLN A 62 -20.43 -16.88 -14.85
CA GLN A 62 -20.92 -17.25 -13.51
C GLN A 62 -20.74 -16.10 -12.51
N VAL A 63 -19.60 -15.43 -12.51
CA VAL A 63 -19.37 -14.25 -11.67
C VAL A 63 -20.38 -13.15 -11.98
N ALA A 64 -20.64 -12.87 -13.27
CA ALA A 64 -21.62 -11.88 -13.67
C ALA A 64 -23.05 -12.17 -13.19
N LYS A 65 -23.42 -13.45 -13.05
CA LYS A 65 -24.73 -13.87 -12.53
C LYS A 65 -24.85 -13.81 -11.01
N GLN A 66 -23.73 -13.89 -10.30
CA GLN A 66 -23.70 -13.95 -8.83
C GLN A 66 -23.64 -12.57 -8.19
N LEU A 67 -23.14 -11.56 -8.88
CA LEU A 67 -22.91 -10.22 -8.36
C LEU A 67 -23.87 -9.21 -8.97
N ASN A 68 -24.27 -8.23 -8.17
CA ASN A 68 -25.02 -7.06 -8.67
C ASN A 68 -24.07 -6.05 -9.34
N LEU A 69 -23.57 -6.38 -10.55
CA LEU A 69 -22.67 -5.51 -11.29
C LEU A 69 -23.29 -4.16 -11.71
N ASN A 70 -24.62 -4.02 -11.60
CA ASN A 70 -25.34 -2.78 -11.89
C ASN A 70 -25.35 -1.80 -10.69
N ASP A 71 -24.83 -2.21 -9.54
CA ASP A 71 -24.73 -1.35 -8.36
C ASP A 71 -23.81 -0.14 -8.65
N GLN A 72 -24.39 1.06 -8.52
CA GLN A 72 -23.74 2.34 -8.81
C GLN A 72 -23.24 3.06 -7.54
N GLN A 73 -23.44 2.49 -6.34
CA GLN A 73 -23.08 3.19 -5.11
C GLN A 73 -21.58 3.53 -5.05
N ASP A 74 -20.72 2.56 -5.36
CA ASP A 74 -19.27 2.79 -5.40
C ASP A 74 -18.86 3.84 -6.45
N PHE A 75 -19.53 3.87 -7.61
CA PHE A 75 -19.27 4.89 -8.64
C PHE A 75 -19.71 6.28 -8.19
N THR A 76 -20.80 6.37 -7.43
CA THR A 76 -21.27 7.61 -6.82
C THR A 76 -20.27 8.09 -5.78
N ASP A 77 -19.84 7.20 -4.89
CA ASP A 77 -18.87 7.50 -3.85
C ASP A 77 -17.51 7.89 -4.45
N ALA A 78 -17.04 7.16 -5.46
CA ALA A 78 -15.76 7.42 -6.12
C ALA A 78 -15.72 8.77 -6.85
N ARG A 79 -16.85 9.28 -7.34
CA ARG A 79 -16.95 10.60 -7.99
C ARG A 79 -17.30 11.74 -7.04
N ARG A 80 -17.74 11.43 -5.83
CA ARG A 80 -18.18 12.43 -4.86
C ARG A 80 -17.05 13.39 -4.52
N GLY A 81 -17.36 14.69 -4.54
CA GLY A 81 -16.42 15.75 -4.19
C GLY A 81 -15.33 16.02 -5.22
N LEU A 82 -15.46 15.56 -6.47
CA LEU A 82 -14.49 15.85 -7.53
C LEU A 82 -14.36 17.36 -7.76
N ILE A 83 -13.16 17.90 -7.54
CA ILE A 83 -12.80 19.29 -7.77
C ILE A 83 -12.20 19.47 -9.15
N ALA A 84 -11.24 18.62 -9.49
CA ALA A 84 -10.51 18.66 -10.76
C ALA A 84 -9.93 17.30 -11.13
N SER A 85 -9.84 17.03 -12.42
CA SER A 85 -9.18 15.84 -12.98
C SER A 85 -8.38 16.26 -14.21
N PRO A 86 -7.11 15.84 -14.34
CA PRO A 86 -6.34 16.08 -15.56
C PRO A 86 -6.86 15.22 -16.71
N LYS A 87 -6.91 15.80 -17.92
CA LYS A 87 -7.38 15.09 -19.13
C LYS A 87 -6.42 14.00 -19.61
N ASP A 88 -5.12 14.21 -19.44
CA ASP A 88 -4.04 13.29 -19.85
C ASP A 88 -3.02 13.23 -18.72
N LEU A 89 -3.22 12.27 -17.79
CA LEU A 89 -2.35 12.14 -16.64
C LEU A 89 -1.14 11.28 -16.99
N LYS A 90 -0.06 11.97 -17.37
CA LYS A 90 1.27 11.41 -17.57
C LYS A 90 2.26 12.19 -16.73
N ILE A 91 3.05 11.49 -15.93
CA ILE A 91 4.06 12.10 -15.07
C ILE A 91 5.44 11.64 -15.56
N PRO A 92 6.25 12.55 -16.11
CA PRO A 92 7.56 12.19 -16.67
C PRO A 92 8.56 11.83 -15.56
N SER A 93 9.53 11.02 -15.92
CA SER A 93 10.67 10.72 -15.05
C SER A 93 11.58 11.94 -14.91
N SER A 94 12.04 12.22 -13.70
CA SER A 94 13.05 13.25 -13.41
C SER A 94 14.41 12.93 -14.04
N LYS A 95 14.71 11.65 -14.33
CA LYS A 95 15.97 11.17 -14.90
C LYS A 95 15.96 11.09 -16.42
N ASP A 96 14.79 10.87 -17.02
CA ASP A 96 14.63 10.69 -18.47
C ASP A 96 13.23 11.16 -18.87
N ALA A 97 13.13 12.40 -19.32
CA ALA A 97 11.86 13.03 -19.69
C ALA A 97 11.13 12.34 -20.87
N SER A 98 11.80 11.43 -21.59
CA SER A 98 11.16 10.62 -22.65
C SER A 98 10.33 9.46 -22.08
N LYS A 99 10.47 9.16 -20.78
CA LYS A 99 9.77 8.09 -20.08
C LYS A 99 8.85 8.67 -19.02
N ASN A 100 7.72 7.99 -18.80
CA ASN A 100 6.81 8.31 -17.71
C ASN A 100 7.04 7.36 -16.53
N VAL A 101 7.06 7.91 -15.31
CA VAL A 101 7.00 7.13 -14.07
C VAL A 101 5.57 6.70 -13.79
N TRP A 102 4.59 7.45 -14.32
CA TRP A 102 3.16 7.18 -14.21
C TRP A 102 2.45 7.54 -15.51
N ASN A 103 1.53 6.70 -15.96
CA ASN A 103 0.73 6.94 -17.15
C ASN A 103 -0.67 6.34 -16.96
N MET A 104 -1.61 7.19 -16.54
CA MET A 104 -3.01 6.78 -16.32
C MET A 104 -3.77 6.65 -17.64
N SER A 105 -3.44 7.45 -18.66
CA SER A 105 -4.09 7.40 -19.97
C SER A 105 -3.85 6.07 -20.70
N ALA A 106 -2.86 5.28 -20.30
CA ALA A 106 -2.69 3.92 -20.81
C ALA A 106 -3.88 2.97 -20.48
N TYR A 107 -4.77 3.38 -19.58
CA TYR A 107 -5.94 2.63 -19.15
C TYR A 107 -7.28 3.20 -19.65
N ASP A 108 -7.25 4.14 -20.58
CA ASP A 108 -8.46 4.76 -21.18
C ASP A 108 -9.33 3.73 -21.92
N PHE A 109 -8.76 2.57 -22.29
CA PHE A 109 -9.51 1.46 -22.89
C PHE A 109 -10.49 0.78 -21.94
N ILE A 110 -10.42 1.03 -20.63
CA ILE A 110 -11.28 0.39 -19.60
C ILE A 110 -12.63 1.14 -19.55
N GLU A 111 -13.44 0.91 -20.58
CA GLU A 111 -14.77 1.51 -20.74
C GLU A 111 -15.82 0.45 -21.08
N GLY A 112 -17.09 0.73 -20.79
CA GLY A 112 -18.20 -0.14 -21.16
C GLY A 112 -18.22 -1.48 -20.41
N GLY A 113 -18.75 -2.51 -21.06
CA GLY A 113 -18.86 -3.86 -20.49
C GLY A 113 -17.54 -4.62 -20.46
N ALA A 114 -17.39 -5.54 -19.52
CA ALA A 114 -16.19 -6.37 -19.42
C ALA A 114 -15.99 -7.25 -20.66
N PRO A 115 -14.80 -7.28 -21.27
CA PRO A 115 -14.49 -8.22 -22.35
C PRO A 115 -14.46 -9.66 -21.79
N ALA A 116 -14.65 -10.64 -22.67
CA ALA A 116 -14.71 -12.05 -22.28
C ALA A 116 -13.40 -12.58 -21.67
N THR A 117 -12.29 -11.92 -21.92
CA THR A 117 -10.97 -12.21 -21.37
C THR A 117 -10.80 -11.81 -19.90
N VAL A 118 -11.65 -10.89 -19.40
CA VAL A 118 -11.49 -10.28 -18.08
C VAL A 118 -12.64 -10.70 -17.14
N ASN A 119 -12.31 -10.95 -15.87
CA ASN A 119 -13.31 -11.14 -14.83
C ASN A 119 -14.15 -9.87 -14.68
N PRO A 120 -15.49 -9.92 -14.82
CA PRO A 120 -16.33 -8.71 -14.84
C PRO A 120 -16.32 -7.94 -13.52
N SER A 121 -16.05 -8.61 -12.40
CA SER A 121 -15.88 -7.94 -11.10
C SER A 121 -14.56 -7.16 -11.02
N LEU A 122 -13.46 -7.69 -11.58
CA LEU A 122 -12.20 -6.96 -11.70
C LEU A 122 -12.33 -5.79 -12.68
N TRP A 123 -13.06 -5.97 -13.78
CA TRP A 123 -13.32 -4.88 -14.73
C TRP A 123 -14.04 -3.70 -14.06
N ARG A 124 -15.08 -4.00 -13.26
CA ARG A 124 -15.77 -2.98 -12.45
C ARG A 124 -14.80 -2.26 -11.49
N GLN A 125 -13.95 -3.01 -10.79
CA GLN A 125 -12.94 -2.44 -9.89
C GLN A 125 -11.96 -1.55 -10.66
N ALA A 126 -11.51 -1.99 -11.83
CA ALA A 126 -10.60 -1.23 -12.69
C ALA A 126 -11.23 0.08 -13.20
N GLN A 127 -12.53 0.08 -13.52
CA GLN A 127 -13.27 1.29 -13.88
C GLN A 127 -13.35 2.28 -12.71
N LEU A 128 -13.56 1.78 -11.49
CA LEU A 128 -13.57 2.61 -10.28
C LEU A 128 -12.18 3.20 -9.99
N ASN A 129 -11.11 2.41 -10.15
CA ASN A 129 -9.73 2.87 -10.00
C ASN A 129 -9.26 3.82 -11.14
N ASN A 130 -10.02 3.92 -12.24
CA ASN A 130 -9.80 4.95 -13.29
C ASN A 130 -10.35 6.33 -12.90
N ILE A 131 -11.17 6.43 -11.85
CA ILE A 131 -11.70 7.71 -11.39
C ILE A 131 -10.61 8.44 -10.62
N GLN A 132 -9.94 9.36 -11.29
CA GLN A 132 -8.75 10.08 -10.83
C GLN A 132 -9.01 11.58 -10.65
N GLY A 133 -8.23 12.24 -9.80
CA GLY A 133 -8.31 13.68 -9.61
C GLY A 133 -8.05 14.13 -8.17
N LEU A 134 -8.39 15.38 -7.92
CA LEU A 134 -8.47 15.99 -6.60
C LEU A 134 -9.94 15.98 -6.15
N PHE A 135 -10.18 15.44 -4.96
CA PHE A 135 -11.52 15.28 -4.40
C PHE A 135 -11.61 15.91 -3.01
N GLU A 136 -12.70 16.57 -2.72
CA GLU A 136 -13.09 16.96 -1.36
C GLU A 136 -13.81 15.78 -0.68
N VAL A 137 -13.19 15.19 0.33
CA VAL A 137 -13.80 14.15 1.17
C VAL A 137 -14.85 14.80 2.09
N THR A 138 -14.47 15.90 2.70
CA THR A 138 -15.30 16.82 3.46
C THR A 138 -14.57 18.17 3.52
N PRO A 139 -15.23 19.31 3.81
CA PRO A 139 -14.54 20.59 3.98
C PRO A 139 -13.33 20.47 4.92
N GLY A 140 -12.13 20.74 4.41
CA GLY A 140 -10.87 20.62 5.15
C GLY A 140 -10.11 19.32 4.93
N ILE A 141 -10.69 18.29 4.32
CA ILE A 141 -10.02 17.03 3.99
C ILE A 141 -10.14 16.78 2.48
N TYR A 142 -9.01 16.61 1.82
CA TYR A 142 -8.91 16.41 0.37
C TYR A 142 -8.07 15.18 0.05
N GLN A 143 -8.37 14.48 -1.05
CA GLN A 143 -7.56 13.37 -1.56
C GLN A 143 -7.19 13.60 -3.01
N VAL A 144 -5.93 13.34 -3.35
CA VAL A 144 -5.47 13.13 -4.72
C VAL A 144 -5.43 11.62 -4.96
N ARG A 145 -6.21 11.16 -5.93
CA ARG A 145 -6.38 9.74 -6.26
C ARG A 145 -6.05 9.47 -7.72
N GLY A 146 -5.44 8.31 -8.02
CA GLY A 146 -5.10 7.88 -9.36
C GLY A 146 -3.81 8.47 -9.92
N PHE A 147 -3.01 9.17 -9.11
CA PHE A 147 -1.71 9.73 -9.51
C PHE A 147 -0.54 8.82 -9.17
N ASP A 148 -0.81 7.75 -8.45
CA ASP A 148 0.07 6.64 -8.07
C ASP A 148 -0.82 5.47 -7.63
N LEU A 149 -0.24 4.41 -7.09
CA LEU A 149 -0.96 3.30 -6.47
C LEU A 149 -1.74 3.77 -5.24
N SER A 150 -1.09 4.50 -4.34
CA SER A 150 -1.70 5.05 -3.12
C SER A 150 -2.30 6.44 -3.35
N ASN A 151 -3.17 6.84 -2.44
CA ASN A 151 -3.73 8.17 -2.35
C ASN A 151 -2.83 9.10 -1.53
N MET A 152 -2.81 10.39 -1.88
CA MET A 152 -2.31 11.43 -0.98
C MET A 152 -3.50 12.15 -0.35
N THR A 153 -3.56 12.18 0.99
CA THR A 153 -4.60 12.95 1.69
C THR A 153 -4.01 14.24 2.26
N LEU A 154 -4.70 15.35 2.03
CA LEU A 154 -4.33 16.67 2.54
C LEU A 154 -5.38 17.11 3.54
N ILE A 155 -4.98 17.43 4.77
CA ILE A 155 -5.85 17.98 5.82
C ILE A 155 -5.43 19.41 6.08
N LYS A 156 -6.40 20.35 6.06
CA LYS A 156 -6.14 21.76 6.34
C LYS A 156 -5.95 21.95 7.84
N GLY A 157 -4.72 22.30 8.23
CA GLY A 157 -4.39 22.75 9.58
C GLY A 157 -4.48 24.26 9.72
N ASP A 158 -4.15 24.79 10.88
CA ASP A 158 -4.19 26.24 11.16
C ASP A 158 -3.18 27.00 10.30
N SER A 159 -1.96 26.51 10.19
CA SER A 159 -0.85 27.19 9.52
C SER A 159 -0.47 26.61 8.15
N GLY A 160 -0.88 25.37 7.84
CA GLY A 160 -0.45 24.69 6.61
C GLY A 160 -1.31 23.47 6.27
N TRP A 161 -0.69 22.55 5.51
CA TRP A 161 -1.26 21.26 5.15
C TRP A 161 -0.59 20.14 5.92
N ILE A 162 -1.41 19.30 6.54
CA ILE A 162 -0.99 18.02 7.07
C ILE A 162 -1.15 17.01 5.94
N ILE A 163 -0.04 16.36 5.53
CA ILE A 163 -0.03 15.39 4.45
C ILE A 163 -0.04 13.98 5.04
N ILE A 164 -1.03 13.19 4.65
CA ILE A 164 -1.12 11.76 5.00
C ILE A 164 -0.71 10.97 3.77
N ASP A 165 0.35 10.20 3.89
CA ASP A 165 1.02 9.44 2.85
C ASP A 165 1.51 10.29 1.67
N THR A 166 2.63 9.90 1.09
CA THR A 166 3.33 10.72 0.11
C THR A 166 3.58 10.00 -1.22
N MET A 167 2.79 8.96 -1.52
CA MET A 167 2.92 8.17 -2.75
C MET A 167 4.27 7.45 -2.88
N THR A 168 4.49 6.74 -4.00
CA THR A 168 5.67 5.88 -4.20
C THR A 168 6.92 6.68 -4.57
N SER A 169 6.78 7.72 -5.41
CA SER A 169 7.91 8.43 -5.99
C SER A 169 7.86 9.93 -5.78
N LYS A 170 9.06 10.55 -5.82
CA LYS A 170 9.17 12.01 -5.72
C LYS A 170 8.43 12.72 -6.83
N GLU A 171 8.43 12.15 -8.03
CA GLU A 171 7.78 12.71 -9.20
C GLU A 171 6.25 12.71 -9.04
N THR A 172 5.66 11.58 -8.64
CA THR A 172 4.21 11.48 -8.44
C THR A 172 3.75 12.34 -7.27
N ALA A 173 4.49 12.33 -6.17
CA ALA A 173 4.20 13.15 -4.99
C ALA A 173 4.25 14.65 -5.29
N ARG A 174 5.28 15.11 -6.00
CA ARG A 174 5.40 16.51 -6.42
C ARG A 174 4.24 16.92 -7.31
N TYR A 175 3.98 16.12 -8.36
CA TYR A 175 2.91 16.41 -9.30
C TYR A 175 1.54 16.46 -8.61
N ALA A 176 1.24 15.50 -7.73
CA ALA A 176 0.00 15.43 -6.98
C ALA A 176 -0.18 16.63 -6.04
N TYR A 177 0.89 16.99 -5.32
CA TYR A 177 0.87 18.13 -4.41
C TYR A 177 0.67 19.46 -5.15
N ASP A 178 1.44 19.70 -6.23
CA ASP A 178 1.34 20.92 -7.03
C ASP A 178 -0.05 21.03 -7.68
N PHE A 179 -0.60 19.92 -8.19
CA PHE A 179 -1.96 19.86 -8.72
C PHE A 179 -3.00 20.22 -7.65
N ALA A 180 -2.88 19.67 -6.44
CA ALA A 180 -3.77 20.01 -5.35
C ALA A 180 -3.65 21.51 -4.98
N MET A 181 -2.44 22.03 -4.83
CA MET A 181 -2.21 23.43 -4.49
C MET A 181 -2.77 24.38 -5.55
N GLN A 182 -2.61 24.06 -6.83
CA GLN A 182 -3.18 24.86 -7.92
C GLN A 182 -4.70 25.01 -7.81
N HIS A 183 -5.40 23.95 -7.46
CA HIS A 183 -6.88 23.96 -7.39
C HIS A 183 -7.42 24.44 -6.05
N LEU A 184 -6.67 24.28 -4.95
CA LEU A 184 -7.06 24.73 -3.63
C LEU A 184 -6.67 26.20 -3.34
N ALA A 185 -5.81 26.81 -4.14
CA ALA A 185 -5.32 28.18 -3.94
C ALA A 185 -6.45 29.23 -3.87
N LYS A 186 -7.54 29.05 -4.61
CA LYS A 186 -8.69 29.96 -4.57
C LYS A 186 -9.41 29.92 -3.23
N ARG A 187 -9.48 28.75 -2.61
CA ARG A 187 -10.16 28.53 -1.33
C ARG A 187 -9.25 28.85 -0.14
N TYR A 188 -7.94 28.63 -0.30
CA TYR A 188 -6.92 28.81 0.72
C TYR A 188 -5.72 29.59 0.17
N PRO A 189 -5.88 30.90 -0.16
CA PRO A 189 -4.94 31.65 -1.00
C PRO A 189 -3.54 31.80 -0.40
N ASN A 190 -3.37 31.66 0.89
CA ASN A 190 -2.08 31.83 1.57
C ASN A 190 -1.55 30.55 2.20
N THR A 191 -2.13 29.38 1.85
CA THR A 191 -1.76 28.09 2.44
C THR A 191 -1.12 27.22 1.40
N THR A 192 0.20 27.27 1.30
CA THR A 192 1.01 26.44 0.38
C THR A 192 2.11 25.65 1.10
N ASN A 193 2.25 25.82 2.41
CA ASN A 193 3.27 25.15 3.19
C ASN A 193 2.76 23.81 3.77
N VAL A 194 3.66 22.87 3.93
CA VAL A 194 3.43 21.64 4.69
C VAL A 194 3.71 21.94 6.17
N SER A 195 2.74 21.64 7.02
CA SER A 195 2.85 21.80 8.48
C SER A 195 3.17 20.49 9.20
N ALA A 196 2.79 19.35 8.64
CA ALA A 196 3.16 18.03 9.14
C ALA A 196 3.08 16.97 8.05
N ILE A 197 3.77 15.85 8.23
CA ILE A 197 3.63 14.65 7.39
C ILE A 197 3.35 13.46 8.31
N LEU A 198 2.42 12.61 7.89
CA LEU A 198 2.08 11.36 8.56
C LEU A 198 2.21 10.21 7.58
N PHE A 199 3.02 9.21 7.91
CA PHE A 199 3.07 7.93 7.23
C PHE A 199 2.18 6.93 7.97
N THR A 200 1.21 6.37 7.27
CA THR A 200 0.29 5.39 7.86
C THR A 200 0.99 4.09 8.17
N HIS A 201 1.91 3.66 7.31
CA HIS A 201 2.66 2.43 7.49
C HIS A 201 3.96 2.38 6.66
N SER A 202 4.68 1.26 6.75
CA SER A 202 6.07 1.12 6.27
C SER A 202 6.22 0.68 4.81
N HIS A 203 5.15 0.62 4.00
CA HIS A 203 5.25 0.32 2.57
C HIS A 203 5.64 1.55 1.74
N VAL A 204 6.40 1.31 0.68
CA VAL A 204 7.06 2.38 -0.08
C VAL A 204 6.10 3.34 -0.77
N ASP A 205 4.93 2.90 -1.16
CA ASP A 205 3.91 3.73 -1.80
C ASP A 205 3.21 4.71 -0.84
N HIS A 206 3.53 4.67 0.45
CA HIS A 206 3.03 5.61 1.45
C HIS A 206 4.06 6.64 1.90
N PHE A 207 5.38 6.36 1.71
CA PHE A 207 6.42 7.28 2.14
C PHE A 207 7.41 7.70 1.04
N GLY A 208 7.49 6.93 -0.05
CA GLY A 208 8.56 7.03 -1.04
C GLY A 208 8.69 8.38 -1.73
N GLY A 209 7.62 9.14 -1.83
CA GLY A 209 7.58 10.45 -2.48
C GLY A 209 7.90 11.64 -1.57
N VAL A 210 8.16 11.45 -0.28
CA VAL A 210 8.23 12.52 0.72
C VAL A 210 9.15 13.69 0.34
N LEU A 211 10.35 13.43 -0.18
CA LEU A 211 11.27 14.49 -0.59
C LEU A 211 10.91 15.12 -1.97
N GLY A 212 9.87 14.63 -2.61
CA GLY A 212 9.22 15.33 -3.72
C GLY A 212 8.37 16.51 -3.26
N ILE A 213 7.79 16.45 -2.07
CA ILE A 213 6.90 17.49 -1.52
C ILE A 213 7.70 18.54 -0.73
N VAL A 214 8.59 18.09 0.14
CA VAL A 214 9.37 18.94 1.04
C VAL A 214 10.83 18.47 1.07
N SER A 215 11.78 19.42 1.06
CA SER A 215 13.20 19.06 1.13
C SER A 215 13.60 18.64 2.55
N GLN A 216 14.62 17.78 2.67
CA GLN A 216 15.17 17.39 3.96
C GLN A 216 15.63 18.63 4.77
N GLN A 217 16.23 19.61 4.09
CA GLN A 217 16.66 20.87 4.71
C GLN A 217 15.46 21.66 5.27
N ASP A 218 14.33 21.69 4.58
CA ASP A 218 13.13 22.38 5.08
C ASP A 218 12.49 21.64 6.26
N ILE A 219 12.48 20.31 6.25
CA ILE A 219 12.01 19.49 7.38
C ILE A 219 12.78 19.88 8.65
N GLU A 220 14.11 19.93 8.55
CA GLU A 220 14.99 20.24 9.69
C GLU A 220 14.86 21.71 10.11
N ARG A 221 14.95 22.65 9.17
CA ARG A 221 14.91 24.08 9.43
C ARG A 221 13.57 24.56 10.01
N LYS A 222 12.47 24.06 9.46
CA LYS A 222 11.11 24.43 9.86
C LYS A 222 10.58 23.54 10.97
N LYS A 223 11.32 22.49 11.36
CA LYS A 223 10.93 21.48 12.36
C LYS A 223 9.57 20.84 12.03
N ILE A 224 9.36 20.48 10.74
CA ILE A 224 8.14 19.84 10.30
C ILE A 224 8.05 18.46 10.98
N PRO A 225 7.01 18.19 11.78
CA PRO A 225 6.85 16.89 12.41
C PRO A 225 6.57 15.82 11.36
N ILE A 226 7.30 14.72 11.47
CA ILE A 226 7.11 13.51 10.68
C ILE A 226 6.60 12.44 11.64
N ILE A 227 5.33 12.08 11.50
CA ILE A 227 4.63 11.14 12.36
C ILE A 227 4.59 9.78 11.66
N ALA A 228 4.84 8.70 12.39
CA ALA A 228 4.77 7.35 11.85
C ALA A 228 4.50 6.32 12.96
N PRO A 229 4.09 5.08 12.64
CA PRO A 229 4.02 4.01 13.62
C PRO A 229 5.41 3.62 14.13
N ALA A 230 5.50 3.15 15.37
CA ALA A 230 6.73 2.56 15.91
C ALA A 230 7.19 1.39 15.04
N GLY A 231 8.50 1.26 14.83
CA GLY A 231 9.08 0.26 13.93
C GLY A 231 9.16 0.68 12.46
N PHE A 232 8.66 1.87 12.11
CA PHE A 232 8.58 2.32 10.70
C PHE A 232 9.90 2.22 9.93
N ILE A 233 11.01 2.75 10.48
CA ILE A 233 12.31 2.76 9.77
C ILE A 233 12.85 1.36 9.59
N GLU A 234 12.77 0.53 10.63
CA GLU A 234 13.22 -0.86 10.61
C GLU A 234 12.48 -1.66 9.54
N GLU A 235 11.18 -1.51 9.46
CA GLU A 235 10.35 -2.27 8.53
C GLU A 235 10.45 -1.73 7.10
N ALA A 236 10.46 -0.43 6.90
CA ALA A 236 10.71 0.19 5.60
C ALA A 236 12.09 -0.22 5.05
N THR A 237 13.12 -0.28 5.91
CA THR A 237 14.47 -0.73 5.54
C THR A 237 14.51 -2.22 5.23
N SER A 238 13.84 -3.05 6.05
CA SER A 238 13.77 -4.51 5.87
C SER A 238 13.28 -4.89 4.47
N GLU A 239 12.17 -4.31 4.04
CA GLU A 239 11.55 -4.65 2.75
C GLU A 239 12.24 -3.99 1.55
N ASN A 240 12.62 -2.72 1.65
CA ASN A 240 13.08 -1.96 0.49
C ASN A 240 14.60 -1.98 0.29
N ILE A 241 15.39 -2.30 1.33
CA ILE A 241 16.85 -2.35 1.25
C ILE A 241 17.35 -3.77 1.47
N ILE A 242 17.06 -4.39 2.62
CA ILE A 242 17.63 -5.69 2.98
C ILE A 242 17.15 -6.77 2.01
N ALA A 243 15.85 -6.91 1.80
CA ALA A 243 15.24 -7.85 0.87
C ALA A 243 14.86 -7.21 -0.48
N GLY A 244 15.12 -5.92 -0.67
CA GLY A 244 14.58 -5.10 -1.74
C GLY A 244 14.83 -5.62 -3.15
N ASN A 245 16.04 -6.08 -3.44
CA ASN A 245 16.36 -6.65 -4.76
C ASN A 245 15.54 -7.91 -5.10
N ALA A 246 15.33 -8.78 -4.12
CA ALA A 246 14.53 -10.00 -4.32
C ALA A 246 13.06 -9.67 -4.49
N MET A 247 12.54 -8.77 -3.64
CA MET A 247 11.14 -8.33 -3.68
C MET A 247 10.84 -7.56 -4.97
N LEU A 248 11.73 -6.66 -5.42
CA LEU A 248 11.56 -5.92 -6.67
C LEU A 248 11.49 -6.83 -7.90
N ARG A 249 12.33 -7.87 -7.97
CA ARG A 249 12.25 -8.88 -9.05
C ARG A 249 10.93 -9.63 -9.04
N ARG A 250 10.44 -9.99 -7.86
CA ARG A 250 9.17 -10.73 -7.70
C ARG A 250 7.94 -9.83 -7.86
N ALA A 251 8.10 -8.51 -7.73
CA ALA A 251 7.00 -7.55 -7.93
C ALA A 251 6.38 -7.63 -9.35
N VAL A 252 7.11 -8.16 -10.34
CA VAL A 252 6.56 -8.43 -11.67
C VAL A 252 5.36 -9.39 -11.63
N TYR A 253 5.36 -10.38 -10.74
CA TYR A 253 4.24 -11.31 -10.57
C TYR A 253 3.04 -10.67 -9.90
N MET A 254 3.24 -9.63 -9.12
CA MET A 254 2.19 -8.95 -8.38
C MET A 254 1.56 -7.80 -9.17
N TYR A 255 2.39 -7.03 -9.86
CA TYR A 255 1.96 -5.80 -10.53
C TYR A 255 1.96 -5.87 -12.06
N GLY A 256 2.42 -6.97 -12.66
CA GLY A 256 2.36 -7.17 -14.11
C GLY A 256 2.99 -6.02 -14.92
N LYS A 257 4.10 -5.43 -14.45
CA LYS A 257 4.68 -4.21 -15.01
C LYS A 257 5.06 -4.31 -16.49
N ASP A 258 5.42 -5.51 -16.94
CA ASP A 258 5.90 -5.80 -18.29
C ASP A 258 4.75 -6.25 -19.24
N LEU A 259 3.52 -6.38 -18.75
CA LEU A 259 2.35 -6.70 -19.55
C LEU A 259 1.87 -5.49 -20.33
N ALA A 260 1.34 -5.71 -21.51
CA ALA A 260 0.65 -4.68 -22.29
C ALA A 260 -0.55 -4.13 -21.50
N ARG A 261 -0.88 -2.87 -21.72
CA ARG A 261 -2.06 -2.21 -21.11
C ARG A 261 -3.22 -2.34 -22.10
N ASP A 262 -3.89 -3.50 -22.07
CA ASP A 262 -5.01 -3.88 -22.90
C ASP A 262 -5.84 -5.00 -22.26
N GLU A 263 -6.91 -5.45 -22.90
CA GLU A 263 -7.84 -6.47 -22.40
C GLU A 263 -7.23 -7.89 -22.28
N PHE A 264 -6.03 -8.11 -22.83
CA PHE A 264 -5.29 -9.38 -22.77
C PHE A 264 -4.14 -9.34 -21.78
N GLY A 265 -3.73 -8.15 -21.36
CA GLY A 265 -2.60 -7.90 -20.51
C GLY A 265 -2.99 -7.37 -19.14
N HIS A 266 -2.50 -6.17 -18.79
CA HIS A 266 -2.70 -5.59 -17.48
C HIS A 266 -3.93 -4.68 -17.45
N ILE A 267 -4.87 -4.99 -16.58
CA ILE A 267 -6.11 -4.24 -16.35
C ILE A 267 -5.99 -3.40 -15.08
N ASP A 268 -5.72 -4.08 -13.96
CA ASP A 268 -5.69 -3.51 -12.61
C ASP A 268 -5.07 -4.53 -11.65
N THR A 269 -4.51 -4.08 -10.54
CA THR A 269 -4.07 -4.98 -9.46
C THR A 269 -5.15 -5.24 -8.42
N GLY A 270 -6.29 -4.56 -8.55
CA GLY A 270 -7.35 -4.56 -7.54
C GLY A 270 -7.16 -3.46 -6.48
N LEU A 271 -5.91 -3.17 -6.11
CA LEU A 271 -5.54 -2.09 -5.20
C LEU A 271 -5.46 -0.75 -5.94
N GLY A 272 -5.12 -0.78 -7.19
CA GLY A 272 -4.91 0.32 -8.11
C GLY A 272 -4.21 -0.17 -9.37
N LYS A 273 -3.61 0.71 -10.16
CA LYS A 273 -2.98 0.29 -11.43
C LYS A 273 -1.62 -0.37 -11.22
N SER A 274 -0.68 0.31 -10.62
CA SER A 274 0.64 -0.22 -10.22
C SER A 274 1.35 0.82 -9.35
N PRO A 275 2.45 0.48 -8.65
CA PRO A 275 3.35 1.49 -8.09
C PRO A 275 4.00 2.33 -9.19
N ALA A 276 4.24 3.60 -8.94
CA ALA A 276 5.04 4.45 -9.81
C ALA A 276 6.52 4.04 -9.76
N PHE A 277 7.18 3.95 -10.92
CA PHE A 277 8.59 3.58 -11.03
C PHE A 277 9.49 4.81 -11.16
N GLY A 278 9.44 5.70 -10.15
CA GLY A 278 10.21 6.94 -10.05
C GLY A 278 11.31 6.88 -9.01
N GLU A 279 11.76 8.06 -8.56
CA GLU A 279 12.78 8.19 -7.53
C GLU A 279 12.16 8.09 -6.14
N VAL A 280 12.60 7.09 -5.36
CA VAL A 280 12.13 6.84 -3.99
C VAL A 280 13.00 7.61 -3.00
N SER A 281 12.38 8.12 -1.95
CA SER A 281 13.01 8.81 -0.83
C SER A 281 12.44 8.34 0.51
N ILE A 282 13.15 8.65 1.59
CA ILE A 282 12.68 8.40 2.96
C ILE A 282 13.22 9.50 3.87
N THR A 283 12.48 9.84 4.92
CA THR A 283 12.94 10.69 6.00
C THR A 283 12.64 10.07 7.35
N LYS A 284 13.45 10.40 8.36
CA LYS A 284 13.29 9.82 9.70
C LYS A 284 12.08 10.43 10.41
N PRO A 285 11.16 9.61 10.95
CA PRO A 285 10.10 10.11 11.83
C PRO A 285 10.64 10.82 13.06
N THR A 286 9.94 11.88 13.46
CA THR A 286 10.25 12.66 14.67
C THR A 286 9.26 12.38 15.79
N VAL A 287 8.09 11.81 15.46
CA VAL A 287 7.05 11.40 16.41
C VAL A 287 6.63 9.98 16.05
N LEU A 288 6.67 9.08 17.03
CA LEU A 288 6.28 7.68 16.87
C LEU A 288 4.99 7.39 17.63
N ILE A 289 4.08 6.68 16.99
CA ILE A 289 2.85 6.16 17.59
C ILE A 289 3.09 4.69 17.92
N ASP A 290 3.05 4.34 19.21
CA ASP A 290 3.41 3.02 19.73
C ASP A 290 2.30 2.34 20.53
N ARG A 291 1.13 2.97 20.66
CA ARG A 291 0.00 2.46 21.46
C ARG A 291 -1.34 3.05 21.06
N THR A 292 -2.40 2.32 21.40
CA THR A 292 -3.81 2.73 21.29
C THR A 292 -4.38 3.03 22.70
N PRO A 293 -5.10 4.14 22.90
CA PRO A 293 -5.15 5.32 22.02
C PRO A 293 -3.94 6.23 22.24
N THR A 294 -3.49 6.89 21.17
CA THR A 294 -2.60 8.05 21.28
C THR A 294 -3.33 9.27 20.71
N LYS A 295 -3.37 10.38 21.46
CA LYS A 295 -4.05 11.61 21.04
C LYS A 295 -3.05 12.72 20.83
N LEU A 296 -3.07 13.35 19.66
CA LEU A 296 -2.22 14.48 19.32
C LEU A 296 -3.08 15.63 18.74
N ASN A 297 -2.63 16.86 18.97
CA ASN A 297 -3.05 18.01 18.19
C ASN A 297 -1.91 18.34 17.21
N ILE A 298 -2.21 18.28 15.91
CA ILE A 298 -1.26 18.53 14.84
C ILE A 298 -1.76 19.72 14.06
N ASP A 299 -1.06 20.86 14.18
CA ASP A 299 -1.42 22.10 13.50
C ASP A 299 -2.92 22.47 13.65
N GLY A 300 -3.44 22.39 14.90
CA GLY A 300 -4.83 22.69 15.23
C GLY A 300 -5.82 21.54 15.06
N VAL A 301 -5.48 20.50 14.34
CA VAL A 301 -6.35 19.34 14.09
C VAL A 301 -6.11 18.24 15.14
N LYS A 302 -7.21 17.75 15.75
CA LYS A 302 -7.14 16.65 16.72
C LYS A 302 -7.11 15.31 16.02
N PHE A 303 -6.14 14.48 16.39
CA PHE A 303 -5.98 13.09 15.95
C PHE A 303 -6.10 12.14 17.13
N GLU A 304 -6.83 11.05 16.97
CA GLU A 304 -6.84 9.88 17.85
C GLU A 304 -6.32 8.69 17.07
N PHE A 305 -5.13 8.19 17.44
CA PHE A 305 -4.46 7.10 16.74
C PHE A 305 -4.77 5.75 17.35
N GLN A 306 -4.90 4.76 16.47
CA GLN A 306 -4.84 3.33 16.78
C GLN A 306 -3.54 2.77 16.21
N TYR A 307 -2.74 2.07 17.03
CA TYR A 307 -1.53 1.37 16.61
C TYR A 307 -1.87 -0.09 16.26
N THR A 308 -1.57 -0.52 15.03
CA THR A 308 -2.02 -1.79 14.46
C THR A 308 -0.88 -2.61 13.86
N PRO A 309 0.19 -2.92 14.63
CA PRO A 309 1.36 -3.64 14.12
C PRO A 309 1.00 -5.07 13.68
N GLU A 310 1.72 -5.58 12.65
CA GLU A 310 1.53 -6.94 12.10
C GLU A 310 0.15 -7.17 11.44
N SER A 311 -0.57 -6.08 11.09
CA SER A 311 -1.78 -6.12 10.28
C SER A 311 -1.41 -6.11 8.78
N GLU A 312 -1.73 -5.06 8.03
CA GLU A 312 -1.35 -4.96 6.61
C GLU A 312 0.17 -4.80 6.47
N ALA A 313 0.80 -4.00 7.35
CA ALA A 313 2.24 -3.87 7.45
C ALA A 313 2.72 -4.23 8.86
N PRO A 314 4.00 -4.60 9.01
CA PRO A 314 4.58 -4.84 10.34
C PRO A 314 4.53 -3.62 11.25
N ALA A 315 4.63 -2.41 10.67
CA ALA A 315 4.46 -1.12 11.33
C ALA A 315 3.34 -0.35 10.64
N GLU A 316 2.19 -0.27 11.28
CA GLU A 316 0.99 0.40 10.75
C GLU A 316 0.22 1.11 11.87
N LEU A 317 -0.51 2.16 11.50
CA LEU A 317 -1.46 2.88 12.33
C LEU A 317 -2.69 3.30 11.52
N THR A 318 -3.82 3.42 12.22
CA THR A 318 -5.01 4.12 11.74
C THR A 318 -5.27 5.34 12.61
N PHE A 319 -6.19 6.21 12.21
CA PHE A 319 -6.50 7.41 12.98
C PHE A 319 -7.94 7.86 12.82
N TYR A 320 -8.42 8.59 13.80
CA TYR A 320 -9.73 9.24 13.80
C TYR A 320 -9.58 10.75 13.99
N LEU A 321 -10.39 11.49 13.28
CA LEU A 321 -10.47 12.95 13.34
C LEU A 321 -11.83 13.33 13.97
N PRO A 322 -11.89 13.55 15.30
CA PRO A 322 -13.18 13.74 16.00
C PRO A 322 -14.02 14.90 15.48
N GLU A 323 -13.36 15.99 15.09
CA GLU A 323 -14.01 17.21 14.60
C GLU A 323 -14.71 17.00 13.25
N TYR A 324 -14.24 16.03 12.47
CA TYR A 324 -14.78 15.65 11.17
C TYR A 324 -15.64 14.38 11.23
N LYS A 325 -15.66 13.68 12.35
CA LYS A 325 -16.17 12.30 12.47
C LYS A 325 -15.65 11.41 11.35
N ALA A 326 -14.36 11.52 11.06
CA ALA A 326 -13.72 10.86 9.92
C ALA A 326 -12.67 9.85 10.39
N PHE A 327 -12.82 8.61 9.93
CA PHE A 327 -11.89 7.51 10.17
C PHE A 327 -10.93 7.35 8.99
N GLY A 328 -9.65 7.61 9.22
CA GLY A 328 -8.55 7.32 8.32
C GLY A 328 -8.08 5.88 8.53
N GLY A 329 -8.57 4.97 7.70
CA GLY A 329 -8.39 3.53 7.88
C GLY A 329 -7.06 2.99 7.37
N ALA A 330 -6.15 3.84 6.92
CA ALA A 330 -4.85 3.45 6.33
C ALA A 330 -5.01 2.36 5.25
N GLU A 331 -4.37 1.22 5.40
CA GLU A 331 -4.58 0.02 4.60
C GLU A 331 -5.11 -1.16 5.44
N LEU A 332 -5.31 -0.96 6.76
CA LEU A 332 -5.99 -1.90 7.65
C LEU A 332 -7.32 -2.37 7.07
N VAL A 333 -8.05 -1.49 6.40
CA VAL A 333 -9.26 -1.78 5.64
C VAL A 333 -9.22 -1.10 4.27
N SER A 334 -9.60 -1.83 3.22
CA SER A 334 -9.59 -1.34 1.83
C SER A 334 -10.78 -1.91 1.05
N ARG A 335 -11.08 -1.31 -0.15
CA ARG A 335 -12.23 -1.73 -0.99
C ARG A 335 -11.97 -3.03 -1.76
N ASN A 336 -11.17 -3.94 -1.20
CA ASN A 336 -10.90 -5.28 -1.73
C ASN A 336 -10.48 -6.22 -0.59
N MET A 337 -10.38 -7.52 -0.88
CA MET A 337 -9.66 -8.45 -0.01
C MET A 337 -8.17 -8.20 -0.18
N HIS A 338 -7.49 -7.89 0.91
CA HIS A 338 -6.04 -7.76 0.90
C HIS A 338 -5.34 -9.12 1.03
N ASN A 339 -4.10 -9.21 0.57
CA ASN A 339 -3.30 -10.41 0.77
C ASN A 339 -2.69 -10.44 2.19
N LEU A 340 -2.63 -11.65 2.78
CA LEU A 340 -1.95 -11.90 4.05
C LEU A 340 -0.45 -12.25 3.85
N TYR A 341 -0.06 -12.56 2.62
CA TYR A 341 1.32 -12.78 2.20
C TYR A 341 1.44 -12.47 0.71
N THR A 342 2.30 -11.52 0.38
CA THR A 342 2.34 -10.97 -0.97
C THR A 342 3.17 -11.82 -1.92
N LEU A 343 2.86 -11.78 -3.23
CA LEU A 343 3.64 -12.47 -4.26
C LEU A 343 5.08 -11.91 -4.37
N ARG A 344 5.27 -10.61 -4.10
CA ARG A 344 6.60 -9.99 -4.07
C ARG A 344 7.47 -10.48 -2.90
N GLY A 345 6.84 -10.91 -1.82
CA GLY A 345 7.46 -11.22 -0.54
C GLY A 345 7.16 -10.14 0.50
N ALA A 346 6.97 -10.56 1.71
CA ALA A 346 6.79 -9.72 2.91
C ALA A 346 6.93 -10.62 4.15
N LYS A 347 6.92 -10.04 5.34
CA LYS A 347 6.61 -10.80 6.55
C LYS A 347 5.15 -11.29 6.47
N VAL A 348 4.87 -12.49 6.99
CA VAL A 348 3.50 -13.01 7.05
C VAL A 348 2.68 -12.12 7.96
N ARG A 349 1.51 -11.68 7.49
CA ARG A 349 0.57 -10.84 8.21
C ARG A 349 -0.32 -11.70 9.10
N ASP A 350 -0.55 -11.25 10.34
CA ASP A 350 -1.36 -12.00 11.29
C ASP A 350 -2.84 -11.71 11.09
N ALA A 351 -3.56 -12.60 10.42
CA ALA A 351 -4.99 -12.44 10.12
C ALA A 351 -5.86 -12.33 11.38
N LEU A 352 -5.46 -12.96 12.48
CA LEU A 352 -6.20 -12.90 13.75
C LEU A 352 -6.04 -11.53 14.41
N LYS A 353 -4.80 -11.02 14.51
CA LYS A 353 -4.53 -9.65 14.98
C LYS A 353 -5.21 -8.63 14.09
N TRP A 354 -5.07 -8.77 12.78
CA TRP A 354 -5.71 -7.88 11.80
C TRP A 354 -7.21 -7.77 12.02
N SER A 355 -7.91 -8.91 12.11
CA SER A 355 -9.35 -8.91 12.43
C SER A 355 -9.66 -8.28 13.79
N GLY A 356 -8.78 -8.47 14.78
CA GLY A 356 -8.88 -7.85 16.11
C GLY A 356 -8.77 -6.33 16.05
N TYR A 357 -7.83 -5.79 15.27
CA TYR A 357 -7.68 -4.33 15.10
C TYR A 357 -8.86 -3.69 14.38
N ILE A 358 -9.45 -4.38 13.39
CA ILE A 358 -10.67 -3.89 12.75
C ILE A 358 -11.82 -3.84 13.76
N GLU A 359 -11.95 -4.84 14.64
CA GLU A 359 -12.97 -4.81 15.71
C GLU A 359 -12.70 -3.69 16.72
N GLU A 360 -11.43 -3.49 17.10
CA GLU A 360 -11.06 -2.38 17.98
C GLU A 360 -11.43 -1.03 17.34
N ALA A 361 -11.09 -0.81 16.05
CA ALA A 361 -11.47 0.41 15.31
C ALA A 361 -12.99 0.62 15.30
N ARG A 362 -13.79 -0.45 15.10
CA ARG A 362 -15.25 -0.39 15.17
C ARG A 362 -15.77 0.09 16.52
N ASN A 363 -15.10 -0.31 17.59
CA ASN A 363 -15.51 0.04 18.95
C ASN A 363 -15.08 1.45 19.34
N ILE A 364 -13.84 1.85 19.02
CA ILE A 364 -13.28 3.13 19.47
C ILE A 364 -13.65 4.29 18.53
N PHE A 365 -13.92 4.04 17.24
CA PHE A 365 -14.29 5.02 16.22
C PHE A 365 -15.69 4.77 15.66
N GLY A 366 -16.57 4.21 16.48
CA GLY A 366 -17.89 3.72 16.08
C GLY A 366 -18.87 4.80 15.62
N ASP A 367 -18.60 6.07 15.92
CA ASP A 367 -19.39 7.23 15.51
C ASP A 367 -18.88 7.90 14.21
N ALA A 368 -17.94 7.27 13.49
CA ALA A 368 -17.43 7.78 12.23
C ALA A 368 -18.54 7.86 11.16
N ASP A 369 -18.74 9.05 10.61
CA ASP A 369 -19.65 9.32 9.50
C ASP A 369 -18.95 9.27 8.13
N ILE A 370 -17.61 9.32 8.14
CA ILE A 370 -16.75 9.30 6.95
C ILE A 370 -15.64 8.27 7.19
N TYR A 371 -15.40 7.41 6.19
CA TYR A 371 -14.20 6.58 6.08
C TYR A 371 -13.43 6.99 4.83
N PHE A 372 -12.11 7.05 4.94
CA PHE A 372 -11.19 7.14 3.81
C PHE A 372 -9.94 6.30 4.08
N GLY A 373 -9.38 5.72 3.03
CA GLY A 373 -8.19 4.88 3.10
C GLY A 373 -7.03 5.43 2.30
N SER A 374 -5.88 4.79 2.43
CA SER A 374 -4.68 5.08 1.65
C SER A 374 -4.79 4.61 0.20
N HIS A 375 -5.82 3.81 -0.12
CA HIS A 375 -6.21 3.37 -1.47
C HIS A 375 -7.70 3.55 -1.69
N HIS A 376 -8.13 3.49 -2.96
CA HIS A 376 -9.53 3.52 -3.38
C HIS A 376 -10.25 4.84 -3.02
N TRP A 377 -11.54 4.79 -2.82
CA TRP A 377 -12.44 5.91 -2.59
C TRP A 377 -13.08 5.84 -1.20
N PRO A 378 -13.48 6.99 -0.64
CA PRO A 378 -14.12 7.05 0.67
C PRO A 378 -15.49 6.36 0.72
N MET A 379 -16.04 6.26 1.94
CA MET A 379 -17.39 5.83 2.25
C MET A 379 -18.04 6.83 3.22
N TRP A 380 -19.32 7.06 3.06
CA TRP A 380 -20.08 7.93 3.93
C TRP A 380 -21.27 7.20 4.56
N GLY A 381 -21.64 7.63 5.77
CA GLY A 381 -22.71 7.06 6.57
C GLY A 381 -22.22 6.02 7.57
N GLN A 382 -22.51 6.27 8.84
CA GLN A 382 -22.08 5.45 9.97
C GLN A 382 -22.46 3.98 9.81
N ASP A 383 -23.71 3.67 9.44
CA ASP A 383 -24.18 2.29 9.27
C ASP A 383 -23.42 1.56 8.16
N ASN A 384 -23.13 2.24 7.04
CA ASN A 384 -22.35 1.69 5.94
C ASN A 384 -20.93 1.36 6.37
N ILE A 385 -20.30 2.27 7.10
CA ILE A 385 -18.94 2.11 7.62
C ILE A 385 -18.90 0.95 8.63
N GLN A 386 -19.85 0.90 9.56
CA GLN A 386 -19.95 -0.20 10.53
C GLN A 386 -20.19 -1.56 9.86
N LYS A 387 -21.02 -1.62 8.81
CA LYS A 387 -21.21 -2.82 8.00
C LYS A 387 -19.92 -3.22 7.30
N PHE A 388 -19.23 -2.27 6.65
CA PHE A 388 -17.98 -2.49 5.94
C PHE A 388 -16.90 -3.06 6.87
N LEU A 389 -16.63 -2.40 7.99
CA LEU A 389 -15.65 -2.85 8.97
C LEU A 389 -15.99 -4.24 9.52
N LYS A 390 -17.26 -4.49 9.85
CA LYS A 390 -17.71 -5.79 10.32
C LYS A 390 -17.41 -6.90 9.32
N GLN A 391 -17.71 -6.69 8.05
CA GLN A 391 -17.53 -7.71 7.01
C GLN A 391 -16.07 -7.91 6.61
N GLN A 392 -15.25 -6.86 6.64
CA GLN A 392 -13.79 -7.00 6.47
C GLN A 392 -13.19 -7.80 7.63
N ARG A 393 -13.53 -7.48 8.89
CA ARG A 393 -13.15 -8.25 10.07
C ARG A 393 -13.54 -9.71 9.93
N ASP A 394 -14.82 -9.98 9.61
CA ASP A 394 -15.35 -11.33 9.50
C ASP A 394 -14.66 -12.14 8.39
N THR A 395 -14.26 -11.49 7.30
CA THR A 395 -13.53 -12.12 6.20
C THR A 395 -12.15 -12.61 6.65
N TYR A 396 -11.33 -11.78 7.28
CA TYR A 396 -10.00 -12.20 7.76
C TYR A 396 -10.11 -13.23 8.87
N LYS A 397 -11.04 -13.04 9.81
CA LYS A 397 -11.27 -14.01 10.87
C LYS A 397 -11.76 -15.36 10.35
N PHE A 398 -12.68 -15.37 9.37
CA PHE A 398 -13.14 -16.59 8.73
C PHE A 398 -11.99 -17.35 8.05
N ILE A 399 -11.18 -16.65 7.26
CA ILE A 399 -10.02 -17.25 6.59
C ILE A 399 -9.06 -17.85 7.61
N HIS A 400 -8.74 -17.10 8.68
CA HIS A 400 -7.91 -17.59 9.77
C HIS A 400 -8.50 -18.84 10.42
N ASP A 401 -9.70 -18.76 10.99
CA ASP A 401 -10.29 -19.84 11.80
C ASP A 401 -10.52 -21.10 10.97
N GLN A 402 -10.96 -20.93 9.69
CA GLN A 402 -11.20 -22.08 8.81
C GLN A 402 -9.90 -22.72 8.32
N SER A 403 -8.83 -21.96 8.15
CA SER A 403 -7.50 -22.50 7.83
C SER A 403 -6.94 -23.28 9.02
N VAL A 404 -6.97 -22.71 10.22
CA VAL A 404 -6.52 -23.38 11.47
C VAL A 404 -7.32 -24.65 11.74
N ARG A 405 -8.64 -24.62 11.56
CA ARG A 405 -9.49 -25.80 11.73
C ARG A 405 -9.08 -26.95 10.81
N ARG A 406 -8.75 -26.66 9.54
CA ARG A 406 -8.33 -27.66 8.55
C ARG A 406 -6.90 -28.15 8.82
N MET A 407 -6.03 -27.25 9.18
CA MET A 407 -4.66 -27.54 9.62
C MET A 407 -4.64 -28.56 10.75
N ASN A 408 -5.51 -28.37 11.78
CA ASN A 408 -5.67 -29.31 12.90
C ASN A 408 -6.28 -30.66 12.50
N LYS A 409 -6.81 -30.80 11.28
CA LYS A 409 -7.24 -32.07 10.70
C LYS A 409 -6.17 -32.74 9.85
N GLY A 410 -4.97 -32.15 9.80
CA GLY A 410 -3.84 -32.69 9.03
C GLY A 410 -3.86 -32.35 7.54
N MET A 411 -4.70 -31.40 7.10
CA MET A 411 -4.71 -30.96 5.71
C MET A 411 -3.47 -30.13 5.39
N THR A 412 -2.92 -30.34 4.21
CA THR A 412 -1.81 -29.56 3.66
C THR A 412 -2.27 -28.15 3.22
N PRO A 413 -1.36 -27.18 3.06
CA PRO A 413 -1.74 -25.83 2.62
C PRO A 413 -2.40 -25.81 1.23
N GLY A 414 -2.05 -26.75 0.35
CA GLY A 414 -2.68 -26.93 -0.95
C GLY A 414 -4.13 -27.38 -0.84
N GLU A 415 -4.37 -28.43 -0.04
CA GLU A 415 -5.71 -28.97 0.20
C GLU A 415 -6.61 -27.94 0.87
N ILE A 416 -6.12 -27.21 1.87
CA ILE A 416 -6.86 -26.13 2.55
C ILE A 416 -7.28 -25.06 1.54
N ALA A 417 -6.36 -24.63 0.66
CA ALA A 417 -6.60 -23.62 -0.33
C ALA A 417 -7.71 -24.01 -1.34
N GLU A 418 -7.85 -25.32 -1.66
CA GLU A 418 -8.90 -25.81 -2.56
C GLU A 418 -10.25 -26.04 -1.84
N ASP A 419 -10.24 -26.31 -0.53
CA ASP A 419 -11.45 -26.64 0.23
C ASP A 419 -12.14 -25.41 0.86
N ILE A 420 -11.38 -24.30 1.11
CA ILE A 420 -11.92 -23.11 1.77
C ILE A 420 -12.73 -22.26 0.78
N THR A 421 -13.93 -21.88 1.18
CA THR A 421 -14.80 -20.97 0.41
C THR A 421 -15.48 -19.99 1.36
N LEU A 422 -15.47 -18.69 0.99
CA LEU A 422 -16.20 -17.69 1.76
C LEU A 422 -17.71 -17.93 1.72
N PRO A 423 -18.41 -17.71 2.85
CA PRO A 423 -19.87 -17.73 2.85
C PRO A 423 -20.42 -16.60 1.97
N THR A 424 -21.64 -16.82 1.41
CA THR A 424 -22.29 -15.88 0.50
C THR A 424 -22.42 -14.47 1.08
N SER A 425 -22.68 -14.36 2.40
CA SER A 425 -22.78 -13.08 3.10
C SER A 425 -21.50 -12.24 3.09
N LEU A 426 -20.34 -12.84 2.80
CA LEU A 426 -19.06 -12.15 2.67
C LEU A 426 -18.62 -12.05 1.20
N SER A 427 -18.81 -13.10 0.42
CA SER A 427 -18.29 -13.20 -0.95
C SER A 427 -19.04 -12.33 -1.97
N GLN A 428 -20.25 -11.85 -1.66
CA GLN A 428 -21.04 -10.97 -2.52
C GLN A 428 -20.70 -9.48 -2.36
N GLU A 429 -20.04 -9.11 -1.28
CA GLU A 429 -19.64 -7.72 -1.08
C GLU A 429 -18.40 -7.40 -1.92
N PHE A 430 -18.44 -6.29 -2.70
CA PHE A 430 -17.35 -5.93 -3.60
C PHE A 430 -16.03 -5.69 -2.86
N TYR A 431 -16.06 -5.11 -1.67
CA TYR A 431 -14.87 -4.88 -0.83
C TYR A 431 -14.31 -6.16 -0.17
N ASN A 432 -14.92 -7.32 -0.35
CA ASN A 432 -14.39 -8.62 0.05
C ASN A 432 -13.98 -9.47 -1.17
N ARG A 433 -14.02 -8.88 -2.39
CA ARG A 433 -13.64 -9.61 -3.60
C ARG A 433 -12.13 -9.79 -3.71
N GLU A 434 -11.77 -10.89 -4.38
CA GLU A 434 -10.41 -11.40 -4.52
C GLU A 434 -9.67 -10.72 -5.69
N TYR A 435 -9.47 -9.39 -5.59
CA TYR A 435 -8.77 -8.65 -6.64
C TYR A 435 -7.27 -8.60 -6.39
N TYR A 436 -6.85 -8.34 -5.15
CA TYR A 436 -5.47 -8.16 -4.74
C TYR A 436 -4.96 -9.30 -3.85
N GLY A 437 -5.70 -9.67 -2.81
CA GLY A 437 -5.56 -10.93 -2.11
C GLY A 437 -6.55 -11.96 -2.65
N THR A 438 -6.36 -13.24 -2.32
CA THR A 438 -7.31 -14.32 -2.60
C THR A 438 -7.49 -15.21 -1.40
N VAL A 439 -8.66 -15.83 -1.26
CA VAL A 439 -8.93 -16.80 -0.18
C VAL A 439 -7.90 -17.92 -0.18
N LYS A 440 -7.56 -18.44 -1.36
CA LYS A 440 -6.59 -19.54 -1.53
C LYS A 440 -5.17 -19.15 -1.08
N HIS A 441 -4.68 -17.98 -1.49
CA HIS A 441 -3.38 -17.49 -1.07
C HIS A 441 -3.36 -17.11 0.42
N ASN A 442 -4.43 -16.50 0.90
CA ASN A 442 -4.56 -16.11 2.29
C ASN A 442 -4.63 -17.32 3.23
N ALA A 443 -5.31 -18.41 2.83
CA ALA A 443 -5.31 -19.66 3.60
C ALA A 443 -3.90 -20.26 3.68
N ARG A 444 -3.12 -20.24 2.59
CA ARG A 444 -1.69 -20.66 2.60
C ARG A 444 -0.85 -19.75 3.47
N ALA A 445 -1.13 -18.46 3.50
CA ALA A 445 -0.43 -17.50 4.37
C ALA A 445 -0.68 -17.79 5.85
N VAL A 446 -1.91 -18.08 6.24
CA VAL A 446 -2.24 -18.51 7.62
C VAL A 446 -1.48 -19.79 7.98
N TYR A 447 -1.47 -20.78 7.08
CA TYR A 447 -0.70 -22.02 7.28
C TYR A 447 0.80 -21.72 7.48
N GLN A 448 1.38 -20.90 6.62
CA GLN A 448 2.78 -20.48 6.69
C GLN A 448 3.12 -19.77 8.01
N GLY A 449 2.19 -18.97 8.53
CA GLY A 449 2.36 -18.25 9.79
C GLY A 449 2.46 -19.18 11.01
N TYR A 450 1.79 -20.33 10.99
CA TYR A 450 1.80 -21.30 12.10
C TYR A 450 2.83 -22.42 11.92
N LEU A 451 2.89 -23.04 10.73
CA LEU A 451 3.65 -24.27 10.51
C LEU A 451 4.90 -24.09 9.65
N GLY A 452 5.02 -22.94 8.97
CA GLY A 452 6.17 -22.63 8.13
C GLY A 452 6.22 -23.44 6.83
N TRP A 453 7.41 -23.53 6.25
CA TRP A 453 7.64 -24.15 4.93
C TRP A 453 7.90 -25.66 4.97
N TYR A 454 8.17 -26.22 6.15
CA TYR A 454 8.54 -27.63 6.27
C TYR A 454 7.37 -28.55 5.92
N ASP A 455 7.58 -29.42 4.95
CA ASP A 455 6.56 -30.29 4.37
C ASP A 455 6.63 -31.76 4.87
N GLY A 456 7.49 -32.03 5.87
CA GLY A 456 7.70 -33.38 6.42
C GLY A 456 8.82 -34.16 5.75
N ASN A 457 9.45 -33.62 4.69
CA ASN A 457 10.61 -34.28 4.07
C ASN A 457 11.90 -33.94 4.84
N PRO A 458 12.74 -34.94 5.17
CA PRO A 458 14.04 -34.68 5.80
C PRO A 458 14.96 -33.92 4.83
N ALA A 459 15.84 -33.10 5.40
CA ALA A 459 16.91 -32.48 4.63
C ALA A 459 17.89 -33.58 4.13
N HIS A 460 18.37 -33.44 2.88
CA HIS A 460 19.37 -34.32 2.27
C HIS A 460 20.77 -33.83 2.54
#